data_f21c4cade19e33b4aea6aeb45088692e
#
_entry.id   f21c4cade19e33b4aea6aeb45088692e
#
_cell.length_a   1.000
_cell.length_b   1.000
_cell.length_c   1.000
_cell.angle_alpha   90.00
_cell.angle_beta   90.00
_cell.angle_gamma   90.00
#
_symmetry.space_group_name_H-M   'P 1'
#
loop_
_entity.id
_entity.type
_entity.pdbx_description
1 polymer ?
#
loop_
_entity_poly.entity_id
_entity_poly.type
_entity_poly.pdbx_seq_one_letter_code
_entity_poly.pdbx_strand_id
1 'polypeptide(L)'
;MEFLVEFEINVPDGTPDSEVKDRQNAEASAAARLVDEGHLVRVWKPPLAPGETKVLGLYRADSETQLDSLLGGLPLSEWMHVTVTPLEPHPNDPGVPRRRLDRAAATTSSSGQEPAMSNQLPDPHLTRVYRLEATLGQPLDLGVIAQGHRRIVPLTGGTFTGPEMNGKLLPGASADWQTVLPDGTALGDIRYALQTDGGDLLYVQSRGVRHGSAEVLERLARGEDVDPSEYTFRTSTQIETAAPKLDWLNKGVFISVGGRQPGGVIYETYLVG
;
A
#
# COMPACT_ATOMS: atom_id res chain seq x y z
N MET A 1 17.37 20.69 2.89
CA MET A 1 17.80 19.69 1.88
C MET A 1 17.56 18.30 2.47
N GLU A 2 17.33 17.29 1.63
CA GLU A 2 17.22 15.91 2.08
C GLU A 2 18.44 15.11 1.63
N PHE A 3 18.82 14.13 2.45
CA PHE A 3 20.02 13.33 2.25
C PHE A 3 19.71 11.86 2.53
N LEU A 4 20.10 10.98 1.63
CA LEU A 4 20.17 9.56 1.92
C LEU A 4 21.54 9.27 2.53
N VAL A 5 21.53 8.73 3.73
CA VAL A 5 22.73 8.38 4.49
C VAL A 5 22.79 6.88 4.67
N GLU A 6 23.87 6.27 4.23
CA GLU A 6 24.17 4.86 4.43
C GLU A 6 25.21 4.71 5.55
N PHE A 7 24.92 3.84 6.50
CA PHE A 7 25.81 3.53 7.61
C PHE A 7 26.25 2.07 7.52
N GLU A 8 27.54 1.82 7.54
CA GLU A 8 28.12 0.51 7.78
C GLU A 8 28.78 0.53 9.16
N ILE A 9 28.31 -0.34 10.07
CA ILE A 9 28.75 -0.34 11.46
C ILE A 9 29.84 -1.40 11.62
N ASN A 10 31.03 -0.98 11.97
CA ASN A 10 32.18 -1.83 12.22
C ASN A 10 32.61 -1.72 13.69
N VAL A 11 32.15 -2.68 14.50
CA VAL A 11 32.57 -2.74 15.92
C VAL A 11 33.99 -3.26 15.97
N PRO A 12 34.94 -2.55 16.66
CA PRO A 12 36.31 -2.98 16.80
C PRO A 12 36.44 -4.34 17.50
N ASP A 13 37.35 -5.21 17.02
CA ASP A 13 37.60 -6.50 17.63
C ASP A 13 38.00 -6.35 19.11
N GLY A 14 37.41 -7.19 19.96
CA GLY A 14 37.66 -7.17 21.40
C GLY A 14 36.85 -6.16 22.20
N THR A 15 35.94 -5.42 21.59
CA THR A 15 35.03 -4.54 22.31
C THR A 15 34.10 -5.37 23.20
N PRO A 16 33.98 -5.08 24.51
CA PRO A 16 33.09 -5.79 25.40
C PRO A 16 31.62 -5.69 24.98
N ASP A 17 30.84 -6.76 25.06
CA ASP A 17 29.40 -6.78 24.71
C ASP A 17 28.59 -5.74 25.48
N SER A 18 28.96 -5.43 26.74
CA SER A 18 28.33 -4.38 27.53
C SER A 18 28.50 -3.01 26.92
N GLU A 19 29.73 -2.68 26.44
CA GLU A 19 30.00 -1.40 25.80
C GLU A 19 29.23 -1.27 24.47
N VAL A 20 29.19 -2.33 23.66
CA VAL A 20 28.40 -2.36 22.43
C VAL A 20 26.93 -2.05 22.72
N LYS A 21 26.36 -2.72 23.72
CA LYS A 21 24.96 -2.54 24.12
C LYS A 21 24.67 -1.13 24.65
N ASP A 22 25.57 -0.58 25.45
CA ASP A 22 25.41 0.76 26.00
C ASP A 22 25.47 1.82 24.89
N ARG A 23 26.40 1.72 23.93
CA ARG A 23 26.46 2.61 22.77
C ARG A 23 25.23 2.45 21.86
N GLN A 24 24.72 1.24 21.65
CA GLN A 24 23.48 1.03 20.89
C GLN A 24 22.25 1.67 21.56
N ASN A 25 22.13 1.59 22.88
CA ASN A 25 21.06 2.24 23.63
C ASN A 25 21.16 3.76 23.56
N ALA A 26 22.38 4.29 23.66
CA ALA A 26 22.64 5.73 23.50
C ALA A 26 22.32 6.22 22.08
N GLU A 27 22.66 5.40 21.05
CA GLU A 27 22.33 5.67 19.67
C GLU A 27 20.81 5.73 19.42
N ALA A 28 20.06 4.78 19.98
CA ALA A 28 18.59 4.78 19.87
C ALA A 28 17.99 6.06 20.48
N SER A 29 18.57 6.55 21.61
CA SER A 29 18.13 7.77 22.26
C SER A 29 18.51 9.03 21.44
N ALA A 30 19.67 9.03 20.80
CA ALA A 30 20.10 10.11 19.91
C ALA A 30 19.24 10.16 18.64
N ALA A 31 18.95 8.99 18.03
CA ALA A 31 18.07 8.89 16.88
C ALA A 31 16.66 9.41 17.18
N ALA A 32 16.10 9.09 18.36
CA ALA A 32 14.79 9.60 18.78
C ALA A 32 14.78 11.14 18.86
N ARG A 33 15.83 11.76 19.40
CA ARG A 33 15.94 13.22 19.43
C ARG A 33 16.00 13.82 18.02
N LEU A 34 16.75 13.23 17.11
CA LEU A 34 16.80 13.68 15.72
C LEU A 34 15.47 13.57 15.00
N VAL A 35 14.62 12.58 15.36
CA VAL A 35 13.24 12.49 14.87
C VAL A 35 12.40 13.64 15.43
N ASP A 36 12.46 13.90 16.74
CA ASP A 36 11.69 14.98 17.40
C ASP A 36 12.09 16.36 16.86
N GLU A 37 13.35 16.56 16.53
CA GLU A 37 13.89 17.79 15.93
C GLU A 37 13.62 17.88 14.42
N GLY A 38 13.08 16.82 13.80
CA GLY A 38 12.75 16.78 12.38
C GLY A 38 13.95 16.56 11.45
N HIS A 39 15.11 16.19 11.99
CA HIS A 39 16.32 15.92 11.23
C HIS A 39 16.38 14.48 10.69
N LEU A 40 15.87 13.49 11.42
CA LEU A 40 15.75 12.10 10.97
C LEU A 40 14.32 11.84 10.53
N VAL A 41 14.11 11.63 9.22
CA VAL A 41 12.79 11.46 8.63
C VAL A 41 12.38 9.98 8.60
N ARG A 42 13.34 9.08 8.27
CA ARG A 42 13.08 7.65 8.14
C ARG A 42 14.36 6.83 8.24
N VAL A 43 14.22 5.59 8.74
CA VAL A 43 15.33 4.60 8.81
C VAL A 43 14.87 3.28 8.22
N TRP A 44 15.75 2.60 7.48
CA TRP A 44 15.52 1.27 6.94
C TRP A 44 16.71 0.36 7.25
N LYS A 45 16.40 -0.92 7.46
CA LYS A 45 17.39 -1.98 7.48
C LYS A 45 17.20 -2.83 6.21
N PRO A 46 18.11 -2.71 5.22
CA PRO A 46 18.00 -3.54 4.01
C PRO A 46 18.24 -5.03 4.36
N PRO A 47 17.73 -5.98 3.55
CA PRO A 47 18.09 -7.37 3.68
C PRO A 47 19.59 -7.51 3.36
N LEU A 48 20.35 -8.09 4.29
CA LEU A 48 21.80 -8.20 4.21
C LEU A 48 22.26 -9.67 4.31
N ALA A 49 23.46 -9.97 3.81
CA ALA A 49 24.11 -11.24 4.05
C ALA A 49 24.49 -11.42 5.53
N PRO A 50 24.65 -12.65 6.04
CA PRO A 50 25.08 -12.89 7.41
C PRO A 50 26.42 -12.21 7.70
N GLY A 51 26.45 -11.36 8.74
CA GLY A 51 27.64 -10.62 9.17
C GLY A 51 27.76 -9.19 8.63
N GLU A 52 26.91 -8.78 7.70
CA GLU A 52 26.86 -7.40 7.25
C GLU A 52 25.94 -6.56 8.14
N THR A 53 26.37 -5.32 8.45
CA THR A 53 25.57 -4.35 9.21
C THR A 53 25.45 -3.08 8.40
N LYS A 54 24.30 -2.91 7.74
CA LYS A 54 24.00 -1.70 6.96
C LYS A 54 22.67 -1.12 7.39
N VAL A 55 22.62 0.22 7.54
CA VAL A 55 21.41 0.96 7.85
C VAL A 55 21.30 2.12 6.86
N LEU A 56 20.09 2.40 6.40
CA LEU A 56 19.79 3.54 5.53
C LEU A 56 18.94 4.54 6.29
N GLY A 57 19.34 5.81 6.31
CA GLY A 57 18.59 6.90 6.93
C GLY A 57 18.26 8.00 5.93
N LEU A 58 17.02 8.50 5.95
CA LEU A 58 16.65 9.74 5.28
C LEU A 58 16.74 10.87 6.28
N TYR A 59 17.65 11.81 6.03
CA TYR A 59 17.90 12.97 6.89
C TYR A 59 17.48 14.27 6.21
N ARG A 60 17.12 15.26 7.03
CA ARG A 60 16.86 16.64 6.61
C ARG A 60 17.78 17.59 7.35
N ALA A 61 18.54 18.39 6.59
CA ALA A 61 19.42 19.42 7.12
C ALA A 61 19.44 20.63 6.19
N ASP A 62 19.84 21.79 6.70
CA ASP A 62 19.93 23.03 5.92
C ASP A 62 21.17 23.04 5.02
N SER A 63 22.22 22.28 5.39
CA SER A 63 23.47 22.13 4.65
C SER A 63 24.14 20.79 4.94
N GLU A 64 25.09 20.39 4.10
CA GLU A 64 25.97 19.23 4.34
C GLU A 64 26.75 19.38 5.66
N THR A 65 27.24 20.57 5.95
CA THR A 65 27.97 20.88 7.20
C THR A 65 27.12 20.65 8.45
N GLN A 66 25.82 20.99 8.38
CA GLN A 66 24.89 20.70 9.48
C GLN A 66 24.67 19.19 9.60
N LEU A 67 24.50 18.50 8.47
CA LEU A 67 24.35 17.05 8.48
C LEU A 67 25.57 16.36 9.10
N ASP A 68 26.79 16.75 8.71
CA ASP A 68 28.03 16.21 9.27
C ASP A 68 28.09 16.42 10.79
N SER A 69 27.66 17.59 11.28
CA SER A 69 27.59 17.85 12.71
C SER A 69 26.58 16.95 13.44
N LEU A 70 25.42 16.67 12.82
CA LEU A 70 24.40 15.79 13.37
C LEU A 70 24.90 14.34 13.42
N LEU A 71 25.52 13.87 12.35
CA LEU A 71 26.04 12.49 12.23
C LEU A 71 27.27 12.27 13.13
N GLY A 72 28.16 13.28 13.24
CA GLY A 72 29.33 13.23 14.13
C GLY A 72 28.95 13.24 15.62
N GLY A 73 27.74 13.69 15.97
CA GLY A 73 27.20 13.66 17.33
C GLY A 73 26.57 12.32 17.73
N LEU A 74 26.49 11.34 16.81
CA LEU A 74 25.91 10.03 17.08
C LEU A 74 26.87 9.16 17.91
N PRO A 75 26.41 8.45 18.95
CA PRO A 75 27.24 7.63 19.83
C PRO A 75 28.02 6.50 19.13
N LEU A 76 27.54 6.03 17.99
CA LEU A 76 28.22 5.01 17.17
C LEU A 76 29.09 5.61 16.06
N SER A 77 29.18 6.94 15.94
CA SER A 77 29.86 7.61 14.80
C SER A 77 31.30 7.13 14.58
N GLU A 78 32.05 6.85 15.64
CA GLU A 78 33.42 6.31 15.55
C GLU A 78 33.49 4.91 14.94
N TRP A 79 32.39 4.15 14.98
CA TRP A 79 32.29 2.80 14.44
C TRP A 79 31.58 2.75 13.09
N MET A 80 31.14 3.90 12.60
CA MET A 80 30.37 3.99 11.36
C MET A 80 31.26 4.43 10.19
N HIS A 81 31.15 3.71 9.10
CA HIS A 81 31.49 4.24 7.79
C HIS A 81 30.22 4.85 7.20
N VAL A 82 30.27 6.13 6.88
CA VAL A 82 29.10 6.92 6.44
C VAL A 82 29.26 7.32 4.99
N THR A 83 28.24 7.02 4.17
CA THR A 83 28.14 7.52 2.79
C THR A 83 26.91 8.41 2.69
N VAL A 84 27.10 9.67 2.26
CA VAL A 84 26.05 10.67 2.13
C VAL A 84 25.76 10.90 0.66
N THR A 85 24.48 10.83 0.28
CA THR A 85 23.98 11.18 -1.05
C THR A 85 22.96 12.30 -0.90
N PRO A 86 23.25 13.54 -1.37
CA PRO A 86 22.26 14.61 -1.39
C PRO A 86 21.13 14.26 -2.33
N LEU A 87 19.89 14.57 -1.92
CA LEU A 87 18.69 14.32 -2.69
C LEU A 87 18.09 15.63 -3.17
N GLU A 88 17.80 15.70 -4.45
CA GLU A 88 17.02 16.79 -5.02
C GLU A 88 15.58 16.31 -5.23
N PRO A 89 14.56 17.18 -4.98
CA PRO A 89 13.19 16.82 -5.27
C PRO A 89 13.03 16.47 -6.76
N HIS A 90 12.54 15.28 -7.02
CA HIS A 90 12.23 14.87 -8.38
C HIS A 90 11.00 15.67 -8.89
N PRO A 91 10.90 16.04 -10.18
CA PRO A 91 9.73 16.75 -10.72
C PRO A 91 8.37 16.09 -10.43
N ASN A 92 8.37 14.80 -10.13
CA ASN A 92 7.19 14.01 -9.76
C ASN A 92 7.14 13.68 -8.26
N ASP A 93 7.85 14.40 -7.42
CA ASP A 93 7.76 14.23 -5.97
C ASP A 93 6.33 14.56 -5.48
N PRO A 94 5.63 13.62 -4.83
CA PRO A 94 4.28 13.86 -4.32
C PRO A 94 4.24 14.91 -3.19
N GLY A 95 5.38 15.20 -2.54
CA GLY A 95 5.52 16.21 -1.49
C GLY A 95 5.63 17.65 -2.00
N VAL A 96 5.86 17.85 -3.29
CA VAL A 96 5.98 19.18 -3.89
C VAL A 96 4.62 19.61 -4.48
N PRO A 97 4.00 20.74 -4.02
CA PRO A 97 2.76 21.23 -4.63
C PRO A 97 2.96 21.50 -6.12
N ARG A 98 2.25 20.79 -6.98
CA ARG A 98 2.27 21.03 -8.42
C ARG A 98 1.77 22.45 -8.70
N ARG A 99 2.65 23.38 -9.09
CA ARG A 99 2.24 24.64 -9.71
C ARG A 99 1.48 24.30 -10.97
N ARG A 100 0.20 24.70 -11.04
CA ARG A 100 -0.55 24.74 -12.30
C ARG A 100 0.27 25.63 -13.27
N LEU A 101 0.87 24.99 -14.26
CA LEU A 101 1.41 25.71 -15.41
C LEU A 101 0.21 26.18 -16.23
N ASP A 102 -0.13 27.44 -16.06
CA ASP A 102 -1.05 28.14 -16.94
C ASP A 102 -0.48 28.09 -18.37
N ARG A 103 -1.33 27.59 -19.24
CA ARG A 103 -1.12 27.47 -20.68
C ARG A 103 -1.07 28.88 -21.26
N ALA A 104 0.12 29.40 -21.56
CA ALA A 104 0.29 30.60 -22.33
C ALA A 104 1.38 30.42 -23.39
N ALA A 105 0.89 30.46 -24.64
CA ALA A 105 1.51 30.92 -25.87
C ALA A 105 2.83 30.28 -26.36
N ALA A 106 2.65 29.45 -27.37
CA ALA A 106 3.67 29.12 -28.35
C ALA A 106 4.10 30.34 -29.15
N THR A 107 5.40 30.57 -29.25
CA THR A 107 6.01 31.22 -30.46
C THR A 107 7.33 30.54 -30.78
N THR A 108 7.30 29.94 -31.92
CA THR A 108 8.31 29.45 -32.88
C THR A 108 9.76 29.82 -32.67
N SER A 109 10.64 28.80 -32.68
CA SER A 109 11.82 28.77 -33.54
C SER A 109 12.27 27.33 -33.79
N SER A 110 12.39 27.00 -35.06
CA SER A 110 12.76 25.72 -35.63
C SER A 110 14.25 25.43 -35.48
N SER A 111 14.57 24.29 -34.88
CA SER A 111 15.78 23.53 -35.23
C SER A 111 15.45 22.06 -35.03
N GLY A 112 15.54 21.28 -36.10
CA GLY A 112 15.17 19.87 -36.12
C GLY A 112 16.03 19.03 -35.22
N GLN A 113 15.37 18.49 -34.21
CA GLN A 113 15.81 17.34 -33.44
C GLN A 113 14.60 16.45 -33.30
N GLU A 114 14.68 15.21 -33.81
CA GLU A 114 13.64 14.20 -33.60
C GLU A 114 13.35 14.13 -32.11
N PRO A 115 12.07 14.09 -31.68
CA PRO A 115 11.73 13.93 -30.26
C PRO A 115 12.24 12.57 -29.78
N ALA A 116 13.24 12.60 -28.92
CA ALA A 116 13.62 11.40 -28.16
C ALA A 116 12.35 10.88 -27.48
N MET A 117 11.94 9.64 -27.81
CA MET A 117 10.79 9.00 -27.16
C MET A 117 11.03 9.00 -25.65
N SER A 118 10.20 9.69 -24.92
CA SER A 118 10.22 9.68 -23.47
C SER A 118 9.88 8.26 -22.99
N ASN A 119 10.84 7.56 -22.38
CA ASN A 119 10.60 6.26 -21.73
C ASN A 119 9.89 6.42 -20.37
N GLN A 120 9.37 7.59 -20.08
CA GLN A 120 8.63 7.86 -18.85
C GLN A 120 7.22 7.30 -18.96
N LEU A 121 6.89 6.37 -18.09
CA LEU A 121 5.53 5.83 -17.97
C LEU A 121 4.61 6.85 -17.27
N PRO A 122 3.32 6.90 -17.64
CA PRO A 122 2.36 7.75 -16.96
C PRO A 122 2.12 7.27 -15.52
N ASP A 123 1.89 8.20 -14.61
CA ASP A 123 1.46 7.87 -13.24
C ASP A 123 0.06 7.25 -13.27
N PRO A 124 -0.18 6.14 -12.57
CA PRO A 124 -1.50 5.55 -12.48
C PRO A 124 -2.47 6.48 -11.73
N HIS A 125 -3.69 6.58 -12.23
CA HIS A 125 -4.77 7.28 -11.56
C HIS A 125 -5.96 6.35 -11.33
N LEU A 126 -6.79 6.66 -10.33
CA LEU A 126 -7.93 5.84 -9.97
C LEU A 126 -9.23 6.55 -10.33
N THR A 127 -10.06 5.89 -11.12
CA THR A 127 -11.41 6.35 -11.45
C THR A 127 -12.43 5.43 -10.82
N ARG A 128 -13.35 5.97 -10.01
CA ARG A 128 -14.38 5.19 -9.34
C ARG A 128 -15.34 4.58 -10.36
N VAL A 129 -15.58 3.28 -10.24
CA VAL A 129 -16.47 2.52 -11.12
C VAL A 129 -17.82 2.23 -10.46
N TYR A 130 -17.80 1.63 -9.27
CA TYR A 130 -19.00 1.39 -8.47
C TYR A 130 -18.68 1.20 -7.00
N ARG A 131 -19.69 1.36 -6.16
CA ARG A 131 -19.75 0.90 -4.78
C ARG A 131 -20.72 -0.27 -4.70
N LEU A 132 -20.26 -1.37 -4.15
CA LEU A 132 -21.07 -2.56 -3.83
C LEU A 132 -21.31 -2.62 -2.33
N GLU A 133 -22.56 -2.83 -1.91
CA GLU A 133 -22.94 -3.18 -0.55
C GLU A 133 -23.59 -4.56 -0.57
N ALA A 134 -22.90 -5.56 -0.02
CA ALA A 134 -23.32 -6.95 -0.08
C ALA A 134 -23.62 -7.51 1.31
N THR A 135 -24.68 -8.29 1.40
CA THR A 135 -25.01 -9.08 2.60
C THR A 135 -24.29 -10.42 2.56
N LEU A 136 -23.87 -10.89 3.73
CA LEU A 136 -23.17 -12.16 3.89
C LEU A 136 -24.06 -13.20 4.55
N GLY A 137 -23.95 -14.43 4.07
CA GLY A 137 -24.56 -15.60 4.68
C GLY A 137 -23.68 -16.25 5.73
N GLN A 138 -24.18 -17.30 6.35
CA GLN A 138 -23.42 -18.12 7.30
C GLN A 138 -22.24 -18.77 6.56
N PRO A 139 -21.00 -18.60 7.07
CA PRO A 139 -19.84 -19.24 6.47
C PRO A 139 -19.94 -20.77 6.56
N LEU A 140 -19.55 -21.47 5.50
CA LEU A 140 -19.24 -22.89 5.51
C LEU A 140 -17.79 -23.03 6.02
N ASP A 141 -17.64 -23.57 7.21
CA ASP A 141 -16.33 -23.77 7.83
C ASP A 141 -15.77 -25.14 7.43
N LEU A 142 -14.66 -25.15 6.68
CA LEU A 142 -13.98 -26.37 6.25
C LEU A 142 -12.86 -26.77 7.24
N GLY A 143 -12.55 -25.92 8.22
CA GLY A 143 -11.52 -26.16 9.22
C GLY A 143 -10.11 -25.82 8.72
N VAL A 144 -9.12 -26.31 9.48
CA VAL A 144 -7.70 -26.04 9.24
C VAL A 144 -7.15 -26.98 8.19
N ILE A 145 -6.58 -26.41 7.15
CA ILE A 145 -5.87 -27.08 6.06
C ILE A 145 -4.39 -26.63 6.04
N ALA A 146 -3.56 -27.22 5.19
CA ALA A 146 -2.12 -26.89 5.13
C ALA A 146 -1.83 -25.39 4.92
N GLN A 147 -2.72 -24.66 4.22
CA GLN A 147 -2.57 -23.24 3.88
C GLN A 147 -3.15 -22.29 4.94
N GLY A 148 -3.86 -22.79 5.94
CA GLY A 148 -4.55 -22.00 6.97
C GLY A 148 -5.97 -22.49 7.23
N HIS A 149 -6.81 -21.67 7.85
CA HIS A 149 -8.22 -22.00 8.12
C HIS A 149 -9.07 -21.64 6.89
N ARG A 150 -9.66 -22.65 6.25
CA ARG A 150 -10.49 -22.52 5.05
C ARG A 150 -11.96 -22.35 5.40
N ARG A 151 -12.60 -21.34 4.83
CA ARG A 151 -14.05 -21.15 4.92
C ARG A 151 -14.60 -20.57 3.60
N ILE A 152 -15.87 -20.81 3.33
CA ILE A 152 -16.58 -20.22 2.21
C ILE A 152 -17.66 -19.30 2.79
N VAL A 153 -17.60 -18.02 2.45
CA VAL A 153 -18.54 -17.01 2.93
C VAL A 153 -19.49 -16.65 1.78
N PRO A 154 -20.75 -17.10 1.80
CA PRO A 154 -21.71 -16.77 0.74
C PRO A 154 -22.02 -15.26 0.74
N LEU A 155 -22.16 -14.69 -0.46
CA LEU A 155 -22.77 -13.38 -0.66
C LEU A 155 -24.23 -13.62 -1.07
N THR A 156 -25.16 -13.20 -0.23
CA THR A 156 -26.58 -13.58 -0.34
C THR A 156 -27.44 -12.54 -1.02
N GLY A 157 -26.88 -11.39 -1.37
CA GLY A 157 -27.55 -10.30 -2.06
C GLY A 157 -26.82 -8.98 -1.84
N GLY A 158 -27.41 -7.91 -2.33
CA GLY A 158 -26.86 -6.56 -2.20
C GLY A 158 -27.14 -5.70 -3.41
N THR A 159 -26.71 -4.46 -3.36
CA THR A 159 -26.83 -3.49 -4.45
C THR A 159 -25.52 -2.85 -4.78
N PHE A 160 -25.34 -2.44 -6.02
CA PHE A 160 -24.22 -1.62 -6.42
C PHE A 160 -24.67 -0.36 -7.14
N THR A 161 -23.90 0.72 -6.93
CA THR A 161 -24.17 2.03 -7.52
C THR A 161 -22.86 2.62 -8.07
N GLY A 162 -22.91 3.16 -9.27
CA GLY A 162 -21.79 3.81 -9.92
C GLY A 162 -22.20 4.88 -10.92
N PRO A 163 -21.25 5.62 -11.49
CA PRO A 163 -21.56 6.68 -12.45
C PRO A 163 -22.24 6.18 -13.73
N GLU A 164 -21.88 5.00 -14.20
CA GLU A 164 -22.35 4.46 -15.47
C GLU A 164 -23.29 3.25 -15.32
N MET A 165 -23.37 2.64 -14.13
CA MET A 165 -24.18 1.46 -13.92
C MET A 165 -24.61 1.30 -12.46
N ASN A 166 -25.85 0.88 -12.28
CA ASN A 166 -26.43 0.49 -11.00
C ASN A 166 -27.08 -0.88 -11.14
N GLY A 167 -27.32 -1.54 -10.01
CA GLY A 167 -27.98 -2.83 -10.04
C GLY A 167 -27.85 -3.62 -8.75
N LYS A 168 -27.91 -4.92 -8.85
CA LYS A 168 -27.91 -5.85 -7.72
C LYS A 168 -26.89 -6.97 -7.86
N LEU A 169 -26.46 -7.50 -6.72
CA LEU A 169 -25.71 -8.74 -6.62
C LEU A 169 -26.69 -9.92 -6.69
N LEU A 170 -26.38 -10.90 -7.54
CA LEU A 170 -27.19 -12.10 -7.67
C LEU A 170 -26.74 -13.17 -6.65
N PRO A 171 -27.65 -13.67 -5.81
CA PRO A 171 -27.33 -14.77 -4.90
C PRO A 171 -27.15 -16.10 -5.66
N GLY A 172 -26.58 -17.10 -4.97
CA GLY A 172 -26.45 -18.48 -5.46
C GLY A 172 -25.16 -18.81 -6.21
N ALA A 173 -24.55 -17.84 -6.91
CA ALA A 173 -23.25 -18.00 -7.58
C ALA A 173 -22.16 -17.07 -7.00
N SER A 174 -22.37 -16.58 -5.78
CA SER A 174 -21.53 -15.51 -5.19
C SER A 174 -21.02 -15.93 -3.83
N ALA A 175 -19.70 -15.99 -3.68
CA ALA A 175 -19.06 -16.30 -2.39
C ALA A 175 -17.61 -15.79 -2.36
N ASP A 176 -17.05 -15.76 -1.16
CA ASP A 176 -15.61 -15.62 -0.86
C ASP A 176 -15.06 -16.96 -0.38
N TRP A 177 -14.19 -17.59 -1.15
CA TRP A 177 -13.43 -18.80 -0.80
C TRP A 177 -12.19 -18.42 0.00
N GLN A 178 -12.41 -18.04 1.23
CA GLN A 178 -11.43 -17.39 2.10
C GLN A 178 -10.50 -18.38 2.79
N THR A 179 -9.20 -18.02 2.88
CA THR A 179 -8.24 -18.66 3.77
C THR A 179 -7.80 -17.66 4.84
N VAL A 180 -7.93 -18.03 6.11
CA VAL A 180 -7.44 -17.21 7.23
C VAL A 180 -6.13 -17.82 7.71
N LEU A 181 -5.06 -17.01 7.68
CA LEU A 181 -3.73 -17.39 8.15
C LEU A 181 -3.65 -17.41 9.69
N PRO A 182 -2.61 -18.03 10.28
CA PRO A 182 -2.48 -18.10 11.75
C PRO A 182 -2.42 -16.75 12.47
N ASP A 183 -2.00 -15.69 11.79
CA ASP A 183 -1.95 -14.32 12.31
C ASP A 183 -3.31 -13.57 12.15
N GLY A 184 -4.35 -14.25 11.66
CA GLY A 184 -5.66 -13.67 11.43
C GLY A 184 -5.80 -12.95 10.07
N THR A 185 -4.73 -12.85 9.27
CA THR A 185 -4.80 -12.31 7.91
C THR A 185 -5.73 -13.16 7.05
N ALA A 186 -6.69 -12.53 6.38
CA ALA A 186 -7.63 -13.21 5.50
C ALA A 186 -7.24 -12.99 4.03
N LEU A 187 -7.03 -14.10 3.32
CA LEU A 187 -6.83 -14.12 1.87
C LEU A 187 -8.17 -14.47 1.22
N GLY A 188 -8.70 -13.54 0.42
CA GLY A 188 -9.96 -13.69 -0.30
C GLY A 188 -9.75 -14.16 -1.73
N ASP A 189 -10.60 -15.09 -2.19
CA ASP A 189 -10.85 -15.41 -3.60
C ASP A 189 -12.37 -15.27 -3.80
N ILE A 190 -12.78 -14.05 -4.12
CA ILE A 190 -14.18 -13.63 -4.11
C ILE A 190 -14.70 -13.67 -5.55
N ARG A 191 -15.79 -14.36 -5.76
CA ARG A 191 -16.46 -14.43 -7.07
C ARG A 191 -17.93 -14.11 -6.89
N TYR A 192 -18.46 -13.24 -7.73
CA TYR A 192 -19.86 -12.86 -7.67
C TYR A 192 -20.38 -12.41 -9.02
N ALA A 193 -21.69 -12.52 -9.18
CA ALA A 193 -22.41 -12.06 -10.34
C ALA A 193 -23.22 -10.81 -9.99
N LEU A 194 -23.13 -9.79 -10.85
CA LEU A 194 -23.95 -8.59 -10.78
C LEU A 194 -24.94 -8.56 -11.93
N GLN A 195 -26.11 -7.97 -11.72
CA GLN A 195 -27.07 -7.63 -12.76
C GLN A 195 -27.37 -6.16 -12.72
N THR A 196 -27.14 -5.47 -13.83
CA THR A 196 -27.49 -4.05 -13.97
C THR A 196 -29.02 -3.86 -13.96
N ASP A 197 -29.49 -2.66 -13.71
CA ASP A 197 -30.92 -2.32 -13.83
C ASP A 197 -31.43 -2.52 -15.27
N GLY A 198 -30.55 -2.46 -16.25
CA GLY A 198 -30.83 -2.79 -17.65
C GLY A 198 -30.91 -4.28 -17.97
N GLY A 199 -30.57 -5.15 -17.00
CA GLY A 199 -30.59 -6.61 -17.17
C GLY A 199 -29.27 -7.22 -17.60
N ASP A 200 -28.24 -6.43 -17.89
CA ASP A 200 -26.91 -6.91 -18.27
C ASP A 200 -26.26 -7.66 -17.10
N LEU A 201 -25.54 -8.74 -17.40
CA LEU A 201 -24.84 -9.54 -16.43
C LEU A 201 -23.34 -9.21 -16.43
N LEU A 202 -22.77 -9.12 -15.22
CA LEU A 202 -21.34 -8.99 -15.02
C LEU A 202 -20.87 -10.14 -14.12
N TYR A 203 -19.78 -10.79 -14.51
CA TYR A 203 -19.03 -11.69 -13.64
C TYR A 203 -17.86 -10.94 -13.06
N VAL A 204 -17.68 -11.02 -11.75
CA VAL A 204 -16.59 -10.34 -11.03
C VAL A 204 -15.78 -11.37 -10.27
N GLN A 205 -14.48 -11.35 -10.46
CA GLN A 205 -13.50 -12.08 -9.67
C GLN A 205 -12.55 -11.11 -8.97
N SER A 206 -12.45 -11.21 -7.65
CA SER A 206 -11.58 -10.37 -6.83
C SER A 206 -10.69 -11.23 -5.95
N ARG A 207 -9.38 -10.97 -5.97
CA ARG A 207 -8.41 -11.59 -5.06
C ARG A 207 -7.81 -10.52 -4.18
N GLY A 208 -7.78 -10.77 -2.88
CA GLY A 208 -7.32 -9.74 -1.97
C GLY A 208 -6.86 -10.21 -0.61
N VAL A 209 -6.46 -9.24 0.16
CA VAL A 209 -5.96 -9.43 1.52
C VAL A 209 -6.66 -8.46 2.47
N ARG A 210 -7.05 -8.99 3.63
CA ARG A 210 -7.47 -8.20 4.78
C ARG A 210 -6.58 -8.53 5.95
N HIS A 211 -5.90 -7.51 6.48
CA HIS A 211 -5.00 -7.63 7.63
C HIS A 211 -5.06 -6.38 8.51
N GLY A 212 -4.63 -6.51 9.76
CA GLY A 212 -4.58 -5.45 10.75
C GLY A 212 -3.92 -5.93 12.03
N SER A 213 -4.01 -5.16 13.12
CA SER A 213 -3.57 -5.64 14.42
C SER A 213 -4.41 -6.84 14.89
N ALA A 214 -3.85 -7.69 15.75
CA ALA A 214 -4.56 -8.85 16.29
C ALA A 214 -5.90 -8.44 16.95
N GLU A 215 -5.90 -7.36 17.73
CA GLU A 215 -7.09 -6.81 18.38
C GLU A 215 -8.19 -6.44 17.38
N VAL A 216 -7.83 -5.75 16.30
CA VAL A 216 -8.75 -5.35 15.23
C VAL A 216 -9.32 -6.58 14.52
N LEU A 217 -8.46 -7.56 14.20
CA LEU A 217 -8.89 -8.77 13.52
C LEU A 217 -9.82 -9.63 14.39
N GLU A 218 -9.61 -9.67 15.71
CA GLU A 218 -10.51 -10.32 16.65
C GLU A 218 -11.87 -9.63 16.75
N ARG A 219 -11.91 -8.29 16.79
CA ARG A 219 -13.17 -7.51 16.74
C ARG A 219 -13.95 -7.82 15.46
N LEU A 220 -13.29 -7.81 14.32
CA LEU A 220 -13.88 -8.19 13.04
C LEU A 220 -14.39 -9.64 13.02
N ALA A 221 -13.66 -10.57 13.65
CA ALA A 221 -14.08 -11.98 13.74
C ALA A 221 -15.34 -12.15 14.60
N ARG A 222 -15.53 -11.33 15.65
CA ARG A 222 -16.75 -11.28 16.46
C ARG A 222 -17.92 -10.58 15.76
N GLY A 223 -17.71 -10.01 14.55
CA GLY A 223 -18.73 -9.31 13.78
C GLY A 223 -19.01 -7.90 14.29
N GLU A 224 -18.09 -7.31 15.05
CA GLU A 224 -18.19 -5.93 15.50
C GLU A 224 -18.07 -4.96 14.32
N ASP A 225 -18.67 -3.79 14.46
CA ASP A 225 -18.48 -2.68 13.52
C ASP A 225 -17.13 -2.03 13.82
N VAL A 226 -16.18 -2.17 12.88
CA VAL A 226 -14.82 -1.66 13.00
C VAL A 226 -14.58 -0.67 11.87
N ASP A 227 -14.06 0.50 12.20
CA ASP A 227 -13.75 1.51 11.20
C ASP A 227 -12.77 0.94 10.15
N PRO A 228 -13.09 1.01 8.84
CA PRO A 228 -12.23 0.51 7.77
C PRO A 228 -10.83 1.15 7.72
N SER A 229 -10.60 2.27 8.39
CA SER A 229 -9.28 2.90 8.53
C SER A 229 -8.36 2.16 9.52
N GLU A 230 -8.92 1.34 10.44
CA GLU A 230 -8.14 0.58 11.42
C GLU A 230 -7.47 -0.67 10.82
N TYR A 231 -7.82 -1.07 9.61
CA TYR A 231 -7.28 -2.24 8.94
C TYR A 231 -7.14 -2.05 7.42
N THR A 232 -6.37 -2.90 6.79
CA THR A 232 -6.27 -2.93 5.33
C THR A 232 -7.17 -4.01 4.77
N PHE A 233 -8.02 -3.65 3.78
CA PHE A 233 -8.73 -4.59 2.94
C PHE A 233 -8.68 -4.11 1.50
N ARG A 234 -7.87 -4.79 0.67
CA ARG A 234 -7.63 -4.43 -0.74
C ARG A 234 -7.73 -5.66 -1.62
N THR A 235 -8.27 -5.47 -2.82
CA THR A 235 -8.37 -6.53 -3.81
C THR A 235 -7.91 -6.05 -5.19
N SER A 236 -7.33 -6.96 -5.98
CA SER A 236 -7.30 -6.84 -7.44
C SER A 236 -8.55 -7.47 -8.00
N THR A 237 -9.17 -6.83 -8.98
CA THR A 237 -10.50 -7.21 -9.46
C THR A 237 -10.49 -7.31 -10.99
N GLN A 238 -11.14 -8.34 -11.52
CA GLN A 238 -11.43 -8.54 -12.94
C GLN A 238 -12.94 -8.54 -13.12
N ILE A 239 -13.41 -7.96 -14.21
CA ILE A 239 -14.84 -7.86 -14.54
C ILE A 239 -15.03 -8.32 -15.96
N GLU A 240 -15.99 -9.23 -16.18
CA GLU A 240 -16.35 -9.76 -17.48
C GLU A 240 -17.82 -9.50 -17.76
N THR A 241 -18.15 -9.08 -18.98
CA THR A 241 -19.53 -8.88 -19.43
C THR A 241 -19.63 -9.02 -20.94
N ALA A 242 -20.79 -9.48 -21.42
CA ALA A 242 -21.13 -9.48 -22.84
C ALA A 242 -21.87 -8.20 -23.26
N ALA A 243 -22.15 -7.28 -22.34
CA ALA A 243 -22.87 -6.04 -22.63
C ALA A 243 -22.01 -5.07 -23.48
N PRO A 244 -22.42 -4.72 -24.73
CA PRO A 244 -21.58 -3.91 -25.62
C PRO A 244 -21.25 -2.53 -25.07
N LYS A 245 -22.16 -1.91 -24.31
CA LYS A 245 -21.96 -0.59 -23.69
C LYS A 245 -20.94 -0.62 -22.54
N LEU A 246 -20.71 -1.81 -21.96
CA LEU A 246 -19.81 -2.04 -20.83
C LEU A 246 -18.56 -2.83 -21.23
N ASP A 247 -18.28 -2.99 -22.53
CA ASP A 247 -17.14 -3.78 -23.04
C ASP A 247 -15.78 -3.29 -22.53
N TRP A 248 -15.68 -2.02 -22.15
CA TRP A 248 -14.50 -1.46 -21.53
C TRP A 248 -14.12 -2.14 -20.20
N LEU A 249 -15.10 -2.74 -19.48
CA LEU A 249 -14.85 -3.51 -18.27
C LEU A 249 -13.98 -4.73 -18.51
N ASN A 250 -14.15 -5.40 -19.68
CA ASN A 250 -13.34 -6.56 -20.07
C ASN A 250 -11.85 -6.22 -20.31
N LYS A 251 -11.52 -4.96 -20.46
CA LYS A 251 -10.19 -4.45 -20.84
C LYS A 251 -9.51 -3.67 -19.72
N GLY A 252 -10.24 -3.43 -18.62
CA GLY A 252 -9.77 -2.64 -17.48
C GLY A 252 -8.95 -3.47 -16.49
N VAL A 253 -8.07 -2.80 -15.78
CA VAL A 253 -7.44 -3.29 -14.56
C VAL A 253 -8.10 -2.57 -13.38
N PHE A 254 -8.62 -3.34 -12.42
CA PHE A 254 -9.37 -2.76 -11.31
C PHE A 254 -8.74 -3.13 -9.97
N ILE A 255 -8.90 -2.23 -9.01
CA ILE A 255 -8.66 -2.49 -7.60
C ILE A 255 -9.90 -2.14 -6.79
N SER A 256 -10.07 -2.80 -5.63
CA SER A 256 -11.14 -2.39 -4.73
C SER A 256 -10.62 -2.17 -3.31
N VAL A 257 -11.22 -1.19 -2.65
CA VAL A 257 -11.08 -0.94 -1.21
C VAL A 257 -12.29 -1.54 -0.53
N GLY A 258 -12.06 -2.51 0.36
CA GLY A 258 -13.10 -3.21 1.10
C GLY A 258 -13.27 -2.70 2.52
N GLY A 259 -14.50 -2.81 3.05
CA GLY A 259 -14.85 -2.58 4.43
C GLY A 259 -15.83 -3.63 4.94
N ARG A 260 -15.63 -4.15 6.16
CA ARG A 260 -16.59 -5.05 6.81
C ARG A 260 -17.66 -4.23 7.52
N GLN A 261 -18.85 -4.77 7.51
CA GLN A 261 -19.99 -4.27 8.27
C GLN A 261 -20.63 -5.43 9.06
N PRO A 262 -21.39 -5.18 10.10
CA PRO A 262 -22.19 -6.22 10.74
C PRO A 262 -23.09 -6.94 9.71
N GLY A 263 -22.84 -8.22 9.48
CA GLY A 263 -23.57 -9.02 8.48
C GLY A 263 -23.32 -8.69 7.02
N GLY A 264 -22.34 -7.83 6.69
CA GLY A 264 -22.09 -7.36 5.34
C GLY A 264 -20.65 -7.04 4.99
N VAL A 265 -20.48 -6.59 3.76
CA VAL A 265 -19.22 -6.07 3.23
C VAL A 265 -19.52 -4.98 2.21
N ILE A 266 -18.71 -3.95 2.21
CA ILE A 266 -18.72 -2.89 1.18
C ILE A 266 -17.43 -2.94 0.38
N TYR A 267 -17.53 -2.60 -0.91
CA TYR A 267 -16.39 -2.42 -1.81
C TYR A 267 -16.56 -1.14 -2.61
N GLU A 268 -15.53 -0.30 -2.62
CA GLU A 268 -15.37 0.77 -3.61
C GLU A 268 -14.41 0.26 -4.68
N THR A 269 -14.87 0.11 -5.91
CA THR A 269 -14.08 -0.41 -7.04
C THR A 269 -13.65 0.71 -7.95
N TYR A 270 -12.37 0.70 -8.33
CA TYR A 270 -11.72 1.72 -9.14
C TYR A 270 -11.04 1.09 -10.34
N LEU A 271 -11.14 1.75 -11.49
CA LEU A 271 -10.32 1.50 -12.67
C LEU A 271 -8.94 2.15 -12.45
N VAL A 272 -7.90 1.43 -12.77
CA VAL A 272 -6.52 1.92 -12.83
C VAL A 272 -6.25 2.41 -14.25
N GLY A 273 -6.01 3.71 -14.40
CA GLY A 273 -5.73 4.36 -15.68
C GLY A 273 -4.42 5.13 -15.68
#